data_6e40d8263c1d2b44b42127e700be133e
#
_entry.id   6e40d8263c1d2b44b42127e700be133e
#
_cell.length_a   1.000
_cell.length_b   1.000
_cell.length_c   1.000
_cell.angle_alpha   90.00
_cell.angle_beta   90.00
_cell.angle_gamma   90.00
#
_symmetry.space_group_name_H-M   'P 1'
#
loop_
_entity.id
_entity.type
_entity.pdbx_description
1 polymer ?
#
loop_
_entity_poly.entity_id
_entity_poly.type
_entity_poly.pdbx_seq_one_letter_code
_entity_poly.pdbx_strand_id
1 'polypeptide(L)'
;FQHVKGKAERYLKRAGLPVLGAYGVPASKYPEVHKQLSTFEAEFRTLANHFTAMYDTAVQKWASEQLIENPAYSHLFHHVPTREHVESKLGFAFHPYRISAPAGEGEGDDSELLNDRFRHQVGGLKGELLKEVAKEASTLVDEYMYKADAKGVVKKREYITHRTLGPLKRAAKKLCDFAFLDSTIGPLADMVLEVVDSTVDERIEGGALMRICALSTLLSDPNRAVQVAAAAAQGTLVDDLLSSMNVVRAEPHARVERTTVPEGASVIAPPVADQGATAAEATVALLPDQPVTTNLALLL
;
A
#
# COMPACT_ATOMS: atom_id res chain seq x y z
N PHE A 1 12.35 -7.51 -14.67
CA PHE A 1 11.01 -8.02 -14.31
C PHE A 1 10.49 -7.40 -12.99
N GLN A 2 11.22 -7.50 -11.88
CA GLN A 2 10.80 -6.98 -10.57
C GLN A 2 10.46 -5.48 -10.59
N HIS A 3 11.13 -4.71 -11.42
CA HIS A 3 10.84 -3.28 -11.58
C HIS A 3 9.43 -3.03 -12.16
N VAL A 4 9.02 -3.80 -13.18
CA VAL A 4 7.68 -3.68 -13.80
C VAL A 4 6.61 -4.12 -12.80
N LYS A 5 6.83 -5.26 -12.11
CA LYS A 5 5.96 -5.71 -11.02
C LYS A 5 5.77 -4.62 -9.97
N GLY A 6 6.86 -4.05 -9.47
CA GLY A 6 6.81 -3.00 -8.48
C GLY A 6 6.15 -1.70 -8.97
N LYS A 7 6.22 -1.37 -10.28
CA LYS A 7 5.45 -0.28 -10.87
C LYS A 7 3.95 -0.56 -10.81
N ALA A 8 3.53 -1.76 -11.22
CA ALA A 8 2.13 -2.17 -11.26
C ALA A 8 1.53 -2.20 -9.84
N GLU A 9 2.21 -2.79 -8.88
CA GLU A 9 1.77 -2.84 -7.48
C GLU A 9 1.63 -1.43 -6.87
N ARG A 10 2.61 -0.56 -7.07
CA ARG A 10 2.54 0.84 -6.60
C ARG A 10 1.40 1.62 -7.25
N TYR A 11 1.16 1.36 -8.54
CA TYR A 11 0.06 1.98 -9.25
C TYR A 11 -1.29 1.53 -8.69
N LEU A 12 -1.50 0.21 -8.55
CA LEU A 12 -2.73 -0.36 -7.98
C LEU A 12 -2.97 0.11 -6.54
N LYS A 13 -1.93 0.15 -5.70
CA LYS A 13 -2.03 0.67 -4.34
C LYS A 13 -2.47 2.13 -4.30
N ARG A 14 -2.08 2.93 -5.30
CA ARG A 14 -2.50 4.33 -5.42
C ARG A 14 -3.93 4.46 -5.92
N ALA A 15 -4.33 3.64 -6.90
CA ALA A 15 -5.62 3.71 -7.56
C ALA A 15 -6.74 2.99 -6.80
N GLY A 16 -6.40 2.02 -5.95
CA GLY A 16 -7.36 1.13 -5.28
C GLY A 16 -7.13 0.98 -3.79
N LEU A 17 -8.00 0.23 -3.14
CA LEU A 17 -7.91 -0.19 -1.74
C LEU A 17 -7.63 -1.68 -1.66
N PRO A 18 -6.84 -2.17 -0.69
CA PRO A 18 -6.60 -3.60 -0.51
C PRO A 18 -7.90 -4.31 -0.08
N VAL A 19 -8.27 -5.34 -0.81
CA VAL A 19 -9.47 -6.15 -0.58
C VAL A 19 -9.20 -7.59 -0.95
N LEU A 20 -9.43 -8.52 -0.03
CA LEU A 20 -9.36 -9.98 -0.28
C LEU A 20 -8.06 -10.43 -0.98
N GLY A 21 -6.94 -9.84 -0.65
CA GLY A 21 -5.64 -10.13 -1.30
C GLY A 21 -5.45 -9.49 -2.68
N ALA A 22 -6.39 -8.65 -3.11
CA ALA A 22 -6.38 -7.91 -4.36
C ALA A 22 -6.50 -6.39 -4.12
N TYR A 23 -6.78 -5.63 -5.17
CA TYR A 23 -7.07 -4.19 -5.08
C TYR A 23 -8.47 -3.90 -5.62
N GLY A 24 -9.34 -3.36 -4.76
CA GLY A 24 -10.64 -2.82 -5.15
C GLY A 24 -10.47 -1.45 -5.80
N VAL A 25 -10.97 -1.29 -7.03
CA VAL A 25 -10.89 -0.05 -7.78
C VAL A 25 -12.31 0.40 -8.13
N PRO A 26 -12.65 1.70 -7.99
CA PRO A 26 -13.95 2.20 -8.43
C PRO A 26 -14.21 1.90 -9.91
N ALA A 27 -15.43 1.48 -10.24
CA ALA A 27 -15.79 1.15 -11.62
C ALA A 27 -15.52 2.30 -12.60
N SER A 28 -15.65 3.55 -12.17
CA SER A 28 -15.34 4.75 -12.95
C SER A 28 -13.86 4.88 -13.33
N LYS A 29 -12.95 4.31 -12.50
CA LYS A 29 -11.49 4.34 -12.72
C LYS A 29 -10.97 3.13 -13.48
N TYR A 30 -11.80 2.09 -13.63
CA TYR A 30 -11.37 0.85 -14.26
C TYR A 30 -10.75 1.03 -15.65
N PRO A 31 -11.34 1.84 -16.57
CA PRO A 31 -10.76 2.00 -17.91
C PRO A 31 -9.32 2.56 -17.88
N GLU A 32 -9.07 3.53 -16.99
CA GLU A 32 -7.74 4.11 -16.79
C GLU A 32 -6.75 3.07 -16.23
N VAL A 33 -7.19 2.34 -15.20
CA VAL A 33 -6.38 1.32 -14.53
C VAL A 33 -6.07 0.16 -15.49
N HIS A 34 -7.06 -0.31 -16.24
CA HIS A 34 -6.87 -1.36 -17.24
C HIS A 34 -5.85 -0.95 -18.30
N LYS A 35 -5.99 0.26 -18.87
CA LYS A 35 -5.04 0.80 -19.85
C LYS A 35 -3.61 0.84 -19.29
N GLN A 36 -3.45 1.28 -18.04
CA GLN A 36 -2.12 1.37 -17.42
C GLN A 36 -1.52 0.00 -17.14
N LEU A 37 -2.32 -0.97 -16.68
CA LEU A 37 -1.86 -2.36 -16.47
C LEU A 37 -1.48 -3.02 -17.79
N SER A 38 -2.25 -2.80 -18.88
CA SER A 38 -1.90 -3.27 -20.21
C SER A 38 -0.58 -2.67 -20.72
N THR A 39 -0.27 -1.43 -20.35
CA THR A 39 1.04 -0.81 -20.64
C THR A 39 2.17 -1.53 -19.90
N PHE A 40 1.98 -1.87 -18.63
CA PHE A 40 2.98 -2.65 -17.86
C PHE A 40 3.13 -4.07 -18.40
N GLU A 41 2.04 -4.70 -18.83
CA GLU A 41 2.08 -6.01 -19.49
C GLU A 41 2.92 -5.96 -20.78
N ALA A 42 2.72 -4.95 -21.62
CA ALA A 42 3.51 -4.75 -22.84
C ALA A 42 5.00 -4.50 -22.53
N GLU A 43 5.32 -3.69 -21.51
CA GLU A 43 6.68 -3.47 -21.03
C GLU A 43 7.31 -4.79 -20.55
N PHE A 44 6.57 -5.57 -19.77
CA PHE A 44 7.02 -6.89 -19.29
C PHE A 44 7.31 -7.85 -20.47
N ARG A 45 6.39 -7.94 -21.44
CA ARG A 45 6.51 -8.79 -22.61
C ARG A 45 7.73 -8.42 -23.45
N THR A 46 8.01 -7.13 -23.63
CA THR A 46 9.21 -6.66 -24.32
C THR A 46 10.49 -7.13 -23.61
N LEU A 47 10.54 -6.99 -22.28
CA LEU A 47 11.68 -7.45 -21.49
C LEU A 47 11.81 -8.97 -21.51
N ALA A 48 10.70 -9.71 -21.47
CA ALA A 48 10.70 -11.18 -21.54
C ALA A 48 11.25 -11.66 -22.89
N ASN A 49 10.79 -11.09 -24.00
CA ASN A 49 11.26 -11.41 -25.34
C ASN A 49 12.76 -11.12 -25.49
N HIS A 50 13.22 -9.97 -25.02
CA HIS A 50 14.66 -9.64 -25.06
C HIS A 50 15.50 -10.61 -24.23
N PHE A 51 15.04 -10.92 -23.01
CA PHE A 51 15.72 -11.88 -22.13
C PHE A 51 15.80 -13.27 -22.79
N THR A 52 14.70 -13.78 -23.32
CA THR A 52 14.61 -15.09 -23.94
C THR A 52 15.50 -15.19 -25.20
N ALA A 53 15.55 -14.12 -26.01
CA ALA A 53 16.41 -14.07 -27.18
C ALA A 53 17.90 -14.13 -26.83
N MET A 54 18.31 -13.63 -25.68
CA MET A 54 19.71 -13.62 -25.23
C MET A 54 20.07 -14.81 -24.34
N TYR A 55 19.07 -15.59 -23.89
CA TYR A 55 19.23 -16.58 -22.82
C TYR A 55 20.34 -17.61 -23.14
N ASP A 56 20.27 -18.29 -24.29
CA ASP A 56 21.18 -19.34 -24.64
C ASP A 56 22.63 -18.82 -24.75
N THR A 57 22.81 -17.64 -25.36
CA THR A 57 24.13 -17.01 -25.47
C THR A 57 24.70 -16.63 -24.11
N ALA A 58 23.84 -16.09 -23.22
CA ALA A 58 24.25 -15.73 -21.86
C ALA A 58 24.59 -16.95 -21.01
N VAL A 59 23.84 -18.05 -21.14
CA VAL A 59 24.13 -19.32 -20.46
C VAL A 59 25.42 -19.92 -20.94
N GLN A 60 25.65 -19.97 -22.27
CA GLN A 60 26.89 -20.48 -22.85
C GLN A 60 28.11 -19.68 -22.40
N LYS A 61 28.00 -18.35 -22.40
CA LYS A 61 29.08 -17.49 -21.94
C LYS A 61 29.36 -17.73 -20.45
N TRP A 62 28.35 -17.72 -19.62
CA TRP A 62 28.47 -18.00 -18.17
C TRP A 62 29.10 -19.39 -17.93
N ALA A 63 28.61 -20.41 -18.63
CA ALA A 63 29.14 -21.77 -18.50
C ALA A 63 30.61 -21.85 -18.85
N SER A 64 31.03 -21.20 -19.97
CA SER A 64 32.45 -21.18 -20.37
C SER A 64 33.34 -20.47 -19.36
N GLU A 65 32.89 -19.35 -18.80
CA GLU A 65 33.61 -18.62 -17.74
C GLU A 65 33.75 -19.46 -16.45
N GLN A 66 32.67 -20.13 -16.04
CA GLN A 66 32.71 -20.99 -14.84
C GLN A 66 33.56 -22.26 -15.01
N LEU A 67 33.60 -22.83 -16.20
CA LEU A 67 34.45 -23.98 -16.51
C LEU A 67 35.95 -23.65 -16.44
N ILE A 68 36.34 -22.42 -16.78
CA ILE A 68 37.70 -21.94 -16.64
C ILE A 68 38.09 -21.81 -15.18
N GLU A 69 37.19 -21.24 -14.35
CA GLU A 69 37.45 -21.01 -12.93
C GLU A 69 37.31 -22.28 -12.10
N ASN A 70 36.31 -23.12 -12.37
CA ASN A 70 35.94 -24.29 -11.58
C ASN A 70 35.57 -25.51 -12.47
N PRO A 71 36.52 -26.23 -13.08
CA PRO A 71 36.24 -27.35 -13.99
C PRO A 71 35.40 -28.49 -13.34
N ALA A 72 35.51 -28.64 -12.01
CA ALA A 72 34.76 -29.65 -11.25
C ALA A 72 33.25 -29.49 -11.31
N TYR A 73 32.72 -28.29 -11.63
CA TYR A 73 31.30 -27.99 -11.70
C TYR A 73 30.68 -28.29 -13.07
N SER A 74 31.40 -28.88 -14.02
CA SER A 74 30.88 -29.20 -15.36
C SER A 74 29.58 -29.99 -15.34
N HIS A 75 29.39 -30.88 -14.38
CA HIS A 75 28.18 -31.68 -14.22
C HIS A 75 26.93 -30.85 -13.85
N LEU A 76 27.08 -29.63 -13.30
CA LEU A 76 25.94 -28.76 -12.95
C LEU A 76 25.30 -28.11 -14.16
N PHE A 77 26.00 -28.00 -15.28
CA PHE A 77 25.45 -27.37 -16.50
C PHE A 77 24.32 -28.16 -17.13
N HIS A 78 24.22 -29.47 -16.85
CA HIS A 78 23.07 -30.28 -17.25
C HIS A 78 21.77 -29.96 -16.51
N HIS A 79 21.87 -29.22 -15.40
CA HIS A 79 20.71 -28.80 -14.60
C HIS A 79 20.26 -27.36 -14.93
N VAL A 80 20.95 -26.66 -15.85
CA VAL A 80 20.52 -25.34 -16.28
C VAL A 80 19.18 -25.47 -17.04
N PRO A 81 18.14 -24.72 -16.66
CA PRO A 81 16.85 -24.79 -17.35
C PRO A 81 16.97 -24.47 -18.82
N THR A 82 16.18 -25.13 -19.66
CA THR A 82 16.12 -24.78 -21.08
C THR A 82 15.44 -23.45 -21.30
N ARG A 83 15.68 -22.80 -22.44
CA ARG A 83 15.04 -21.54 -22.82
C ARG A 83 13.52 -21.66 -22.78
N GLU A 84 12.96 -22.74 -23.32
CA GLU A 84 11.53 -23.01 -23.36
C GLU A 84 10.95 -23.14 -21.93
N HIS A 85 11.68 -23.79 -21.04
CA HIS A 85 11.26 -23.90 -19.63
C HIS A 85 11.21 -22.52 -18.97
N VAL A 86 12.25 -21.71 -19.15
CA VAL A 86 12.27 -20.35 -18.59
C VAL A 86 11.18 -19.48 -19.20
N GLU A 87 10.98 -19.53 -20.51
CA GLU A 87 9.92 -18.79 -21.20
C GLU A 87 8.53 -19.15 -20.66
N SER A 88 8.27 -20.44 -20.40
CA SER A 88 7.00 -20.90 -19.83
C SER A 88 6.73 -20.39 -18.41
N LYS A 89 7.76 -19.97 -17.68
CA LYS A 89 7.67 -19.42 -16.33
C LYS A 89 7.57 -17.89 -16.29
N LEU A 90 7.82 -17.22 -17.42
CA LEU A 90 7.74 -15.77 -17.51
C LEU A 90 6.33 -15.36 -17.93
N GLY A 91 5.62 -14.70 -17.04
CA GLY A 91 4.27 -14.19 -17.31
C GLY A 91 3.95 -12.94 -16.51
N PHE A 92 3.13 -12.10 -17.08
CA PHE A 92 2.46 -10.99 -16.42
C PHE A 92 0.98 -11.10 -16.77
N ALA A 93 0.16 -11.28 -15.75
CA ALA A 93 -1.28 -11.34 -15.93
C ALA A 93 -1.99 -10.53 -14.84
N PHE A 94 -3.11 -9.95 -15.19
CA PHE A 94 -4.03 -9.34 -14.23
C PHE A 94 -5.45 -9.79 -14.57
N HIS A 95 -6.24 -10.06 -13.54
CA HIS A 95 -7.58 -10.59 -13.68
C HIS A 95 -8.58 -9.64 -13.01
N PRO A 96 -9.39 -8.91 -13.78
CA PRO A 96 -10.43 -8.07 -13.22
C PRO A 96 -11.64 -8.92 -12.84
N TYR A 97 -12.17 -8.66 -11.65
CA TYR A 97 -13.41 -9.24 -11.15
C TYR A 97 -14.36 -8.12 -10.76
N ARG A 98 -15.61 -8.24 -11.15
CA ARG A 98 -16.65 -7.31 -10.69
C ARG A 98 -17.28 -7.85 -9.41
N ILE A 99 -17.29 -7.02 -8.37
CA ILE A 99 -18.02 -7.29 -7.13
C ILE A 99 -19.29 -6.44 -7.16
N SER A 100 -20.42 -7.08 -6.99
CA SER A 100 -21.72 -6.42 -6.81
C SER A 100 -22.39 -6.97 -5.55
N ALA A 101 -23.32 -6.19 -4.99
CA ALA A 101 -24.19 -6.74 -3.97
C ALA A 101 -24.87 -8.00 -4.47
N PRO A 102 -25.12 -8.98 -3.61
CA PRO A 102 -25.93 -10.14 -3.97
C PRO A 102 -27.25 -9.67 -4.55
N ALA A 103 -27.68 -10.23 -5.69
CA ALA A 103 -28.98 -9.94 -6.24
C ALA A 103 -30.03 -10.55 -5.28
N GLY A 104 -30.62 -9.71 -4.46
CA GLY A 104 -31.59 -10.16 -3.46
C GLY A 104 -32.99 -10.24 -4.04
N GLU A 105 -33.40 -11.37 -4.56
CA GLU A 105 -34.80 -11.81 -4.69
C GLU A 105 -34.93 -13.32 -4.42
N GLY A 106 -34.07 -13.88 -3.59
CA GLY A 106 -34.27 -15.22 -3.04
C GLY A 106 -34.89 -15.11 -1.65
N GLU A 107 -36.12 -15.53 -1.49
CA GLU A 107 -36.71 -15.81 -0.18
C GLU A 107 -35.94 -16.96 0.49
N GLY A 108 -34.88 -16.63 1.22
CA GLY A 108 -34.11 -17.59 1.98
C GLY A 108 -33.12 -16.94 2.94
N ASP A 109 -32.93 -17.56 4.08
CA ASP A 109 -32.03 -17.21 5.17
C ASP A 109 -30.57 -16.96 4.67
N ASP A 110 -30.17 -17.63 3.58
CA ASP A 110 -28.85 -17.47 2.95
C ASP A 110 -28.63 -16.11 2.27
N SER A 111 -29.70 -15.47 1.76
CA SER A 111 -29.63 -14.18 1.08
C SER A 111 -29.33 -13.06 2.07
N GLU A 112 -29.92 -13.09 3.25
CA GLU A 112 -29.67 -12.15 4.33
C GLU A 112 -28.24 -12.25 4.84
N LEU A 113 -27.76 -13.47 5.07
CA LEU A 113 -26.40 -13.74 5.51
C LEU A 113 -25.34 -13.25 4.49
N LEU A 114 -25.58 -13.43 3.19
CA LEU A 114 -24.70 -12.95 2.11
C LEU A 114 -24.69 -11.42 2.05
N ASN A 115 -25.85 -10.79 2.20
CA ASN A 115 -25.96 -9.33 2.25
C ASN A 115 -25.23 -8.73 3.46
N ASP A 116 -25.36 -9.35 4.62
CA ASP A 116 -24.67 -8.89 5.82
C ASP A 116 -23.16 -9.06 5.72
N ARG A 117 -22.68 -10.16 5.15
CA ARG A 117 -21.25 -10.34 4.88
C ARG A 117 -20.73 -9.31 3.87
N PHE A 118 -21.49 -9.02 2.82
CA PHE A 118 -21.15 -7.99 1.86
C PHE A 118 -21.08 -6.61 2.50
N ARG A 119 -22.10 -6.23 3.30
CA ARG A 119 -22.11 -4.96 4.05
C ARG A 119 -20.93 -4.85 5.01
N HIS A 120 -20.60 -5.93 5.71
CA HIS A 120 -19.44 -5.98 6.60
C HIS A 120 -18.13 -5.76 5.83
N GLN A 121 -17.98 -6.37 4.65
CA GLN A 121 -16.79 -6.15 3.80
C GLN A 121 -16.71 -4.73 3.26
N VAL A 122 -17.82 -4.16 2.80
CA VAL A 122 -17.88 -2.76 2.36
C VAL A 122 -17.57 -1.79 3.51
N GLY A 123 -18.10 -2.07 4.71
CA GLY A 123 -17.75 -1.32 5.93
C GLY A 123 -16.26 -1.40 6.26
N GLY A 124 -15.64 -2.55 6.07
CA GLY A 124 -14.19 -2.73 6.20
C GLY A 124 -13.38 -1.85 5.24
N LEU A 125 -13.87 -1.65 4.00
CA LEU A 125 -13.23 -0.77 3.01
C LEU A 125 -13.18 0.69 3.44
N LYS A 126 -14.23 1.20 4.09
CA LYS A 126 -14.22 2.54 4.69
C LYS A 126 -13.09 2.66 5.71
N GLY A 127 -12.93 1.65 6.57
CA GLY A 127 -11.85 1.61 7.55
C GLY A 127 -10.47 1.62 6.90
N GLU A 128 -10.25 0.83 5.85
CA GLU A 128 -8.99 0.81 5.10
C GLU A 128 -8.73 2.15 4.38
N LEU A 129 -9.76 2.77 3.80
CA LEU A 129 -9.64 4.11 3.20
C LEU A 129 -9.17 5.14 4.22
N LEU A 130 -9.79 5.18 5.40
CA LEU A 130 -9.42 6.13 6.45
C LEU A 130 -8.04 5.85 7.04
N LYS A 131 -7.59 4.59 7.11
CA LYS A 131 -6.22 4.24 7.48
C LYS A 131 -5.20 4.78 6.46
N GLU A 132 -5.51 4.68 5.17
CA GLU A 132 -4.63 5.24 4.14
C GLU A 132 -4.59 6.77 4.17
N VAL A 133 -5.74 7.42 4.39
CA VAL A 133 -5.81 8.88 4.61
C VAL A 133 -4.96 9.27 5.81
N ALA A 134 -5.08 8.54 6.92
CA ALA A 134 -4.28 8.78 8.11
C ALA A 134 -2.78 8.63 7.86
N LYS A 135 -2.38 7.64 7.05
CA LYS A 135 -0.98 7.46 6.65
C LYS A 135 -0.45 8.63 5.82
N GLU A 136 -1.21 9.12 4.84
CA GLU A 136 -0.80 10.27 4.04
C GLU A 136 -0.74 11.55 4.90
N ALA A 137 -1.69 11.73 5.80
CA ALA A 137 -1.71 12.85 6.74
C ALA A 137 -0.53 12.79 7.72
N SER A 138 -0.21 11.62 8.28
CA SER A 138 0.97 11.39 9.13
C SER A 138 2.27 11.70 8.38
N THR A 139 2.39 11.24 7.12
CA THR A 139 3.55 11.57 6.27
C THR A 139 3.73 13.08 6.12
N LEU A 140 2.64 13.83 5.94
CA LEU A 140 2.70 15.28 5.86
C LEU A 140 3.19 15.90 7.18
N VAL A 141 2.65 15.43 8.31
CA VAL A 141 3.03 15.94 9.64
C VAL A 141 4.49 15.60 9.93
N ASP A 142 4.88 14.33 9.81
CA ASP A 142 6.19 13.84 10.29
C ASP A 142 7.36 14.28 9.39
N GLU A 143 7.17 14.27 8.07
CA GLU A 143 8.26 14.54 7.14
C GLU A 143 8.34 16.01 6.71
N TYR A 144 7.19 16.70 6.65
CA TYR A 144 7.12 18.02 6.03
C TYR A 144 6.79 19.17 6.96
N MET A 145 6.11 18.94 8.09
CA MET A 145 5.79 20.01 9.04
C MET A 145 6.92 20.30 10.03
N TYR A 146 7.79 19.33 10.25
CA TYR A 146 8.90 19.44 11.17
C TYR A 146 10.24 19.29 10.45
N LYS A 147 11.28 19.96 10.95
CA LYS A 147 12.65 19.87 10.46
C LYS A 147 13.58 19.70 11.65
N ALA A 148 14.43 18.67 11.61
CA ALA A 148 15.54 18.57 12.54
C ALA A 148 16.66 19.55 12.14
N ASP A 149 17.17 20.32 13.10
CA ASP A 149 18.35 21.14 12.90
C ASP A 149 19.64 20.30 12.97
N ALA A 150 20.79 20.92 12.71
CA ALA A 150 22.09 20.23 12.73
C ALA A 150 22.44 19.61 14.09
N LYS A 151 21.73 19.97 15.15
CA LYS A 151 21.88 19.44 16.51
C LYS A 151 20.81 18.38 16.85
N GLY A 152 19.97 17.98 15.89
CA GLY A 152 18.90 17.00 16.09
C GLY A 152 17.66 17.57 16.78
N VAL A 153 17.59 18.87 17.05
CA VAL A 153 16.41 19.51 17.63
C VAL A 153 15.33 19.66 16.56
N VAL A 154 14.17 19.06 16.79
CA VAL A 154 13.03 19.14 15.87
C VAL A 154 12.32 20.48 16.04
N LYS A 155 12.26 21.26 14.96
CA LYS A 155 11.56 22.55 14.91
C LYS A 155 10.44 22.51 13.89
N LYS A 156 9.32 23.13 14.23
CA LYS A 156 8.22 23.35 13.28
C LYS A 156 8.69 24.28 12.17
N ARG A 157 8.34 23.96 10.91
CA ARG A 157 8.62 24.84 9.78
C ARG A 157 7.77 26.12 9.86
N GLU A 158 8.34 27.24 9.50
CA GLU A 158 7.64 28.51 9.43
C GLU A 158 6.75 28.61 8.19
N TYR A 159 7.10 27.89 7.13
CA TYR A 159 6.34 27.81 5.89
C TYR A 159 6.51 26.44 5.19
N ILE A 160 5.55 26.13 4.33
CA ILE A 160 5.59 25.01 3.39
C ILE A 160 5.22 25.52 1.99
N THR A 161 5.34 24.65 0.98
CA THR A 161 4.97 24.96 -0.41
C THR A 161 3.87 24.03 -0.89
N HIS A 162 3.21 24.35 -1.99
CA HIS A 162 2.21 23.47 -2.62
C HIS A 162 2.73 22.06 -2.92
N ARG A 163 4.01 21.92 -3.22
CA ARG A 163 4.63 20.59 -3.42
C ARG A 163 4.56 19.74 -2.16
N THR A 164 4.68 20.37 -1.02
CA THR A 164 4.60 19.71 0.30
C THR A 164 3.20 19.15 0.58
N LEU A 165 2.14 19.76 0.00
CA LEU A 165 0.75 19.29 0.15
C LEU A 165 0.43 18.01 -0.68
N GLY A 166 1.41 17.47 -1.40
CA GLY A 166 1.23 16.26 -2.21
C GLY A 166 0.52 15.10 -1.50
N PRO A 167 0.91 14.73 -0.27
CA PRO A 167 0.22 13.69 0.50
C PRO A 167 -1.27 14.01 0.73
N LEU A 168 -1.59 15.21 1.18
CA LEU A 168 -2.97 15.62 1.46
C LEU A 168 -3.83 15.67 0.19
N LYS A 169 -3.26 16.14 -0.94
CA LYS A 169 -3.93 16.09 -2.25
C LYS A 169 -4.22 14.66 -2.71
N ARG A 170 -3.30 13.71 -2.46
CA ARG A 170 -3.53 12.29 -2.76
C ARG A 170 -4.63 11.70 -1.89
N ALA A 171 -4.65 12.04 -0.59
CA ALA A 171 -5.69 11.62 0.33
C ALA A 171 -7.06 12.16 -0.11
N ALA A 172 -7.17 13.46 -0.43
CA ALA A 172 -8.40 14.07 -0.93
C ALA A 172 -8.90 13.40 -2.22
N LYS A 173 -8.02 13.21 -3.21
CA LYS A 173 -8.38 12.52 -4.44
C LYS A 173 -8.90 11.11 -4.17
N LYS A 174 -8.26 10.37 -3.28
CA LYS A 174 -8.68 9.01 -2.93
C LYS A 174 -10.04 9.01 -2.22
N LEU A 175 -10.28 9.95 -1.32
CA LEU A 175 -11.59 10.14 -0.70
C LEU A 175 -12.68 10.41 -1.75
N CYS A 176 -12.44 11.32 -2.71
CA CYS A 176 -13.37 11.57 -3.83
C CYS A 176 -13.65 10.30 -4.65
N ASP A 177 -12.60 9.56 -5.01
CA ASP A 177 -12.72 8.35 -5.83
C ASP A 177 -13.54 7.25 -5.12
N PHE A 178 -13.55 7.23 -3.80
CA PHE A 178 -14.26 6.25 -2.96
C PHE A 178 -15.45 6.83 -2.18
N ALA A 179 -15.94 8.02 -2.55
CA ALA A 179 -17.07 8.68 -1.87
C ALA A 179 -18.38 7.85 -1.86
N PHE A 180 -18.51 6.89 -2.79
CA PHE A 180 -19.65 5.98 -2.87
C PHE A 180 -19.71 4.94 -1.74
N LEU A 181 -18.60 4.71 -1.01
CA LEU A 181 -18.57 3.72 0.08
C LEU A 181 -19.42 4.10 1.27
N ASP A 182 -19.51 5.41 1.56
CA ASP A 182 -20.24 5.91 2.73
C ASP A 182 -20.54 7.41 2.56
N SER A 183 -21.71 7.84 3.03
CA SER A 183 -22.18 9.22 2.91
C SER A 183 -21.31 10.26 3.62
N THR A 184 -20.42 9.85 4.54
CA THR A 184 -19.51 10.74 5.26
C THR A 184 -18.21 11.00 4.50
N ILE A 185 -17.87 10.17 3.49
CA ILE A 185 -16.59 10.27 2.78
C ILE A 185 -16.55 11.46 1.81
N GLY A 186 -17.65 11.71 1.10
CA GLY A 186 -17.75 12.87 0.19
C GLY A 186 -17.51 14.20 0.93
N PRO A 187 -18.29 14.52 1.97
CA PRO A 187 -18.08 15.71 2.79
C PRO A 187 -16.67 15.83 3.38
N LEU A 188 -16.07 14.73 3.80
CA LEU A 188 -14.67 14.72 4.26
C LEU A 188 -13.71 15.11 3.12
N ALA A 189 -13.93 14.59 1.91
CA ALA A 189 -13.11 14.95 0.75
C ALA A 189 -13.21 16.45 0.44
N ASP A 190 -14.43 17.00 0.46
CA ASP A 190 -14.70 18.42 0.21
C ASP A 190 -14.01 19.29 1.27
N MET A 191 -14.08 18.91 2.54
CA MET A 191 -13.41 19.60 3.65
C MET A 191 -11.88 19.63 3.46
N VAL A 192 -11.28 18.51 3.05
CA VAL A 192 -9.83 18.44 2.80
C VAL A 192 -9.45 19.30 1.59
N LEU A 193 -10.25 19.26 0.51
CA LEU A 193 -10.03 20.08 -0.69
C LEU A 193 -10.16 21.57 -0.37
N GLU A 194 -11.17 21.99 0.40
CA GLU A 194 -11.33 23.38 0.82
C GLU A 194 -10.07 23.91 1.51
N VAL A 195 -9.49 23.15 2.44
CA VAL A 195 -8.25 23.55 3.13
C VAL A 195 -7.06 23.60 2.18
N VAL A 196 -6.96 22.66 1.23
CA VAL A 196 -5.87 22.62 0.25
C VAL A 196 -5.98 23.75 -0.76
N ASP A 197 -7.20 24.01 -1.27
CA ASP A 197 -7.44 24.98 -2.33
C ASP A 197 -7.54 26.44 -1.80
N SER A 198 -7.81 26.61 -0.50
CA SER A 198 -7.74 27.93 0.16
C SER A 198 -6.31 28.51 0.18
N THR A 199 -5.30 27.72 -0.15
CA THR A 199 -3.90 28.15 -0.20
C THR A 199 -3.52 28.55 -1.62
N VAL A 200 -3.60 29.86 -1.91
CA VAL A 200 -3.30 30.42 -3.25
C VAL A 200 -1.82 30.75 -3.39
N ASP A 201 -1.16 31.09 -2.30
CA ASP A 201 0.21 31.56 -2.29
C ASP A 201 1.23 30.43 -2.49
N GLU A 202 2.28 30.68 -3.27
CA GLU A 202 3.37 29.70 -3.47
C GLU A 202 4.03 29.29 -2.14
N ARG A 203 4.05 30.21 -1.17
CA ARG A 203 4.54 30.03 0.18
C ARG A 203 3.40 30.08 1.18
N ILE A 204 3.12 28.96 1.82
CA ILE A 204 2.03 28.78 2.77
C ILE A 204 2.57 28.98 4.18
N GLU A 205 2.10 30.01 4.87
CA GLU A 205 2.53 30.39 6.22
C GLU A 205 1.36 30.89 7.08
N GLY A 206 1.64 31.21 8.34
CA GLY A 206 0.65 31.80 9.26
C GLY A 206 -0.57 30.93 9.48
N GLY A 207 -1.77 31.52 9.38
CA GLY A 207 -3.05 30.87 9.63
C GLY A 207 -3.35 29.70 8.70
N ALA A 208 -3.01 29.83 7.40
CA ALA A 208 -3.19 28.74 6.43
C ALA A 208 -2.34 27.51 6.77
N LEU A 209 -1.08 27.71 7.15
CA LEU A 209 -0.21 26.63 7.63
C LEU A 209 -0.77 25.99 8.91
N MET A 210 -1.30 26.78 9.82
CA MET A 210 -1.90 26.27 11.06
C MET A 210 -3.11 25.39 10.77
N ARG A 211 -4.02 25.80 9.87
CA ARG A 211 -5.20 25.00 9.44
C ARG A 211 -4.79 23.67 8.84
N ILE A 212 -3.83 23.68 7.89
CA ILE A 212 -3.31 22.45 7.28
C ILE A 212 -2.69 21.54 8.33
N CYS A 213 -1.86 22.08 9.21
CA CYS A 213 -1.20 21.33 10.27
C CYS A 213 -2.23 20.66 11.22
N ALA A 214 -3.22 21.43 11.66
CA ALA A 214 -4.26 20.97 12.57
C ALA A 214 -5.14 19.88 11.93
N LEU A 215 -5.63 20.10 10.69
CA LEU A 215 -6.39 19.10 9.95
C LEU A 215 -5.57 17.83 9.72
N SER A 216 -4.32 17.95 9.28
CA SER A 216 -3.46 16.79 9.07
C SER A 216 -3.19 16.02 10.36
N THR A 217 -3.03 16.70 11.49
CA THR A 217 -2.87 16.06 12.80
C THR A 217 -4.14 15.31 13.22
N LEU A 218 -5.33 15.85 12.94
CA LEU A 218 -6.59 15.15 13.21
C LEU A 218 -6.74 13.92 12.31
N LEU A 219 -6.43 14.07 11.04
CA LEU A 219 -6.54 12.98 10.07
C LEU A 219 -5.45 11.91 10.23
N SER A 220 -4.33 12.19 10.91
CA SER A 220 -3.25 11.21 11.11
C SER A 220 -3.62 10.04 12.03
N ASP A 221 -4.69 10.17 12.80
CA ASP A 221 -5.27 9.09 13.61
C ASP A 221 -6.56 8.57 12.92
N PRO A 222 -6.63 7.29 12.55
CA PRO A 222 -7.80 6.73 11.90
C PRO A 222 -9.11 6.90 12.69
N ASN A 223 -9.07 6.83 14.02
CA ASN A 223 -10.26 7.01 14.85
C ASN A 223 -10.74 8.46 14.84
N ARG A 224 -9.81 9.41 14.88
CA ARG A 224 -10.13 10.83 14.73
C ARG A 224 -10.62 11.15 13.32
N ALA A 225 -10.05 10.53 12.30
CA ALA A 225 -10.52 10.68 10.92
C ALA A 225 -12.00 10.28 10.76
N VAL A 226 -12.45 9.23 11.47
CA VAL A 226 -13.89 8.86 11.53
C VAL A 226 -14.73 9.99 12.13
N GLN A 227 -14.27 10.60 13.22
CA GLN A 227 -14.98 11.71 13.88
C GLN A 227 -15.02 12.96 12.99
N VAL A 228 -13.89 13.27 12.32
CA VAL A 228 -13.82 14.37 11.35
C VAL A 228 -14.78 14.13 10.19
N ALA A 229 -14.86 12.90 9.66
CA ALA A 229 -15.79 12.55 8.59
C ALA A 229 -17.26 12.72 9.03
N ALA A 230 -17.59 12.31 10.25
CA ALA A 230 -18.94 12.49 10.80
C ALA A 230 -19.29 13.98 10.98
N ALA A 231 -18.36 14.79 11.47
CA ALA A 231 -18.55 16.23 11.63
C ALA A 231 -18.69 16.94 10.27
N ALA A 232 -17.86 16.56 9.27
CA ALA A 232 -17.98 17.07 7.91
C ALA A 232 -19.36 16.76 7.31
N ALA A 233 -19.88 15.56 7.51
CA ALA A 233 -21.22 15.17 7.05
C ALA A 233 -22.36 15.96 7.73
N GLN A 234 -22.11 16.51 8.90
CA GLN A 234 -23.04 17.42 9.61
C GLN A 234 -22.91 18.89 9.15
N GLY A 235 -22.01 19.17 8.20
CA GLY A 235 -21.76 20.53 7.72
C GLY A 235 -20.92 21.39 8.66
N THR A 236 -20.20 20.77 9.61
CA THR A 236 -19.30 21.50 10.51
C THR A 236 -18.14 22.08 9.71
N LEU A 237 -17.91 23.39 9.84
CA LEU A 237 -16.77 24.06 9.20
C LEU A 237 -15.44 23.61 9.84
N VAL A 238 -14.38 23.65 9.04
CA VAL A 238 -13.03 23.24 9.50
C VAL A 238 -12.62 24.02 10.76
N ASP A 239 -12.85 25.33 10.78
CA ASP A 239 -12.43 26.20 11.90
C ASP A 239 -13.21 25.91 13.18
N ASP A 240 -14.50 25.60 13.07
CA ASP A 240 -15.34 25.17 14.21
C ASP A 240 -14.90 23.81 14.73
N LEU A 241 -14.61 22.88 13.83
CA LEU A 241 -14.08 21.58 14.18
C LEU A 241 -12.73 21.68 14.91
N LEU A 242 -11.79 22.46 14.37
CA LEU A 242 -10.49 22.68 14.98
C LEU A 242 -10.57 23.34 16.36
N SER A 243 -11.54 24.24 16.54
CA SER A 243 -11.82 24.89 17.82
C SER A 243 -12.43 23.91 18.84
N SER A 244 -13.40 23.09 18.41
CA SER A 244 -14.12 22.16 19.28
C SER A 244 -13.27 20.98 19.75
N MET A 245 -12.41 20.48 18.90
CA MET A 245 -11.55 19.30 19.20
C MET A 245 -10.30 19.66 20.02
N ASN A 246 -10.20 20.92 20.48
CA ASN A 246 -9.13 21.40 21.35
C ASN A 246 -7.75 20.89 20.85
N VAL A 247 -7.41 21.21 19.59
CA VAL A 247 -6.13 20.82 19.00
C VAL A 247 -5.02 21.64 19.66
N VAL A 248 -4.94 21.49 20.98
CA VAL A 248 -3.87 21.98 21.78
C VAL A 248 -2.63 21.17 21.39
N ARG A 249 -1.71 21.85 20.66
CA ARG A 249 -0.29 21.58 20.68
C ARG A 249 0.06 20.10 20.88
N ALA A 250 -0.13 19.29 19.85
CA ALA A 250 0.58 18.01 19.81
C ALA A 250 2.08 18.32 19.79
N GLU A 251 2.73 18.14 20.91
CA GLU A 251 4.16 18.14 20.96
C GLU A 251 4.67 17.03 20.03
N PRO A 252 5.72 17.27 19.23
CA PRO A 252 6.26 16.25 18.35
C PRO A 252 6.61 15.03 19.22
N HIS A 253 6.00 13.90 18.91
CA HIS A 253 6.42 12.63 19.52
C HIS A 253 7.90 12.48 19.25
N ALA A 254 8.71 12.53 20.30
CA ALA A 254 10.12 12.23 20.22
C ALA A 254 10.25 10.90 19.49
N ARG A 255 10.93 10.93 18.35
CA ARG A 255 11.27 9.74 17.57
C ARG A 255 11.86 8.75 18.56
N VAL A 256 11.16 7.64 18.79
CA VAL A 256 11.69 6.56 19.60
C VAL A 256 13.00 6.16 18.92
N GLU A 257 14.11 6.56 19.52
CA GLU A 257 15.43 6.10 19.13
C GLU A 257 15.36 4.57 19.16
N ARG A 258 15.63 3.95 18.05
CA ARG A 258 15.93 2.52 18.03
C ARG A 258 17.12 2.34 18.96
N THR A 259 16.84 1.94 20.20
CA THR A 259 17.84 1.51 21.13
C THR A 259 18.55 0.35 20.47
N THR A 260 19.77 0.59 20.03
CA THR A 260 20.70 -0.46 19.65
C THR A 260 20.85 -1.34 20.89
N VAL A 261 20.32 -2.57 20.80
CA VAL A 261 20.50 -3.59 21.82
C VAL A 261 22.00 -3.79 21.97
N PRO A 262 22.61 -3.61 23.16
CA PRO A 262 24.02 -3.93 23.35
C PRO A 262 24.18 -5.44 23.22
N GLU A 263 25.04 -5.85 22.33
CA GLU A 263 25.51 -7.21 22.13
C GLU A 263 26.24 -7.62 23.40
N GLY A 264 25.65 -8.52 24.23
CA GLY A 264 26.33 -9.03 25.42
C GLY A 264 25.48 -9.32 26.64
N ALA A 265 24.27 -9.87 26.50
CA ALA A 265 23.58 -10.48 27.64
C ALA A 265 23.35 -11.98 27.36
N SER A 266 24.19 -12.80 27.98
CA SER A 266 24.06 -14.26 28.07
C SER A 266 22.72 -14.59 28.74
N VAL A 267 21.76 -15.12 27.98
CA VAL A 267 20.49 -15.60 28.53
C VAL A 267 20.67 -17.03 29.01
N ILE A 268 20.60 -17.22 30.32
CA ILE A 268 20.52 -18.51 30.99
C ILE A 268 19.16 -19.11 30.61
N ALA A 269 19.18 -20.26 29.94
CA ALA A 269 17.98 -21.02 29.59
C ALA A 269 17.35 -21.68 30.85
N PRO A 270 16.03 -21.67 31.01
CA PRO A 270 15.35 -22.48 32.03
C PRO A 270 15.35 -23.98 31.65
N PRO A 271 15.27 -24.90 32.62
CA PRO A 271 15.39 -26.33 32.37
C PRO A 271 14.19 -26.92 31.63
N VAL A 272 14.53 -27.74 30.66
CA VAL A 272 13.58 -28.49 29.84
C VAL A 272 12.97 -29.61 30.69
N ALA A 273 11.62 -29.59 30.79
CA ALA A 273 10.86 -30.74 31.27
C ALA A 273 10.67 -31.74 30.11
N ASP A 274 11.16 -32.93 30.30
CA ASP A 274 11.04 -34.09 29.44
C ASP A 274 9.60 -34.56 29.37
N GLN A 275 8.98 -34.50 28.17
CA GLN A 275 7.82 -35.31 27.84
C GLN A 275 7.96 -35.82 26.40
N GLY A 276 8.16 -37.12 26.32
CA GLY A 276 8.28 -37.88 25.09
C GLY A 276 7.04 -37.75 24.20
N ALA A 277 7.28 -37.41 22.92
CA ALA A 277 6.34 -37.67 21.84
C ALA A 277 7.12 -38.12 20.61
N THR A 278 6.73 -39.28 20.16
CA THR A 278 7.15 -40.06 19.00
C THR A 278 7.40 -39.25 17.76
N ALA A 279 8.54 -39.54 17.12
CA ALA A 279 8.89 -39.06 15.78
C ALA A 279 7.84 -39.44 14.74
N ALA A 280 7.13 -38.47 14.21
CA ALA A 280 6.45 -38.56 12.94
C ALA A 280 7.39 -37.98 11.88
N GLU A 281 7.83 -38.80 10.96
CA GLU A 281 8.57 -38.41 9.76
C GLU A 281 7.76 -37.35 9.01
N ALA A 282 8.20 -36.10 9.06
CA ALA A 282 7.71 -35.06 8.18
C ALA A 282 8.37 -35.25 6.82
N THR A 283 7.69 -35.96 5.94
CA THR A 283 7.98 -35.94 4.51
C THR A 283 7.81 -34.51 4.02
N VAL A 284 8.92 -33.84 3.74
CA VAL A 284 8.91 -32.56 3.02
C VAL A 284 8.42 -32.84 1.59
N ALA A 285 7.13 -32.66 1.37
CA ALA A 285 6.58 -32.60 0.04
C ALA A 285 7.14 -31.34 -0.62
N LEU A 286 8.05 -31.51 -1.55
CA LEU A 286 8.44 -30.46 -2.51
C LEU A 286 7.17 -30.02 -3.21
N LEU A 287 6.69 -28.83 -2.88
CA LEU A 287 5.60 -28.17 -3.60
C LEU A 287 6.01 -28.05 -5.07
N PRO A 288 5.13 -28.41 -6.01
CA PRO A 288 5.45 -28.30 -7.43
C PRO A 288 5.76 -26.83 -7.75
N ASP A 289 6.83 -26.68 -8.52
CA ASP A 289 7.39 -25.45 -9.05
C ASP A 289 6.29 -24.54 -9.61
N GLN A 290 5.80 -23.59 -8.81
CA GLN A 290 4.77 -22.65 -9.25
C GLN A 290 5.40 -21.69 -10.26
N PRO A 291 4.77 -21.46 -11.42
CA PRO A 291 5.26 -20.47 -12.36
C PRO A 291 5.37 -19.10 -11.70
N VAL A 292 6.45 -18.36 -11.96
CA VAL A 292 6.60 -16.97 -11.53
C VAL A 292 5.64 -16.11 -12.37
N THR A 293 4.35 -16.36 -12.18
CA THR A 293 3.27 -15.59 -12.77
C THR A 293 2.93 -14.48 -11.79
N THR A 294 3.11 -13.24 -12.19
CA THR A 294 2.62 -12.10 -11.39
C THR A 294 1.12 -12.00 -11.61
N ASN A 295 0.34 -12.70 -10.80
CA ASN A 295 -1.11 -12.56 -10.80
C ASN A 295 -1.48 -11.32 -9.99
N LEU A 296 -2.03 -10.31 -10.65
CA LEU A 296 -2.60 -9.13 -10.04
C LEU A 296 -4.12 -9.26 -10.12
N ALA A 297 -4.77 -9.50 -9.00
CA ALA A 297 -6.23 -9.51 -8.94
C ALA A 297 -6.75 -8.08 -8.77
N LEU A 298 -7.73 -7.71 -9.58
CA LEU A 298 -8.41 -6.42 -9.56
C LEU A 298 -9.89 -6.67 -9.27
N LEU A 299 -10.41 -6.02 -8.24
CA LEU A 299 -11.83 -6.06 -7.88
C LEU A 299 -12.49 -4.75 -8.30
N LEU A 300 -13.61 -4.85 -8.99
CA LEU A 300 -14.38 -3.72 -9.54
C LEU A 300 -15.72 -3.57 -8.85
#